data_f93574c36fc73e0436c6d784904de25d
#
_entry.id   f93574c36fc73e0436c6d784904de25d
#
_cell.length_a   1.000
_cell.length_b   1.000
_cell.length_c   1.000
_cell.angle_alpha   90.00
_cell.angle_beta   90.00
_cell.angle_gamma   90.00
#
_symmetry.space_group_name_H-M   'P 1'
#
loop_
_entity.id
_entity.type
_entity.pdbx_description
1 polymer ?
#
loop_
_entity_poly.entity_id
_entity_poly.type
_entity_poly.pdbx_seq_one_letter_code
_entity_poly.pdbx_strand_id
1 'polypeptide(L)'
;MNYPLSKLDCSGGEGYNIVFLVVDALRFDMITEQTMPNVTAFSKNAINFKDHYSGGINTRHGIFTLFTGIPGSYWDSSKASKSGSALIKALQTRGYEIGLFASAPLTMPEFNQTVFATLPDARLNSKGNNPIEKDESAIEDMEKWLTSVPKNKPFFAFLFLDSVHLAIFPETEEFTVFKPYWKEVNQIKLSNDFDRTPYFNRYKNSVFFTDKNLGRALSFLGKNIDIDKTIIVITSDHGEEFNDTGKNYWGHNGNFTKYQAQIPFIVKWPGKASIDIGYRTSALDVVPTLLPRVLGCKNPVSDYSVGKDLFEPSGRNPFVYVSNYSKDAFVEKDRVVLINEIGVLSFLDPAYNPAKDQSVPPYLKQVLEESSRFLKKH
;
A
#
# COMPACT_ATOMS: atom_id res chain seq x y z
N MET A 1 20.68 11.36 -2.55
CA MET A 1 19.98 10.46 -3.47
C MET A 1 19.81 11.13 -4.83
N ASN A 2 19.92 10.41 -5.94
CA ASN A 2 19.67 10.89 -7.30
C ASN A 2 18.38 10.21 -7.82
N TYR A 3 17.23 10.84 -7.57
CA TYR A 3 15.93 10.25 -7.87
C TYR A 3 14.89 11.34 -8.22
N PRO A 4 14.23 11.24 -9.40
CA PRO A 4 14.56 10.32 -10.50
C PRO A 4 15.94 10.61 -11.11
N LEU A 5 16.52 9.66 -11.89
CA LEU A 5 17.87 9.81 -12.49
C LEU A 5 17.92 10.95 -13.52
N SER A 6 16.81 11.18 -14.23
CA SER A 6 16.67 12.28 -15.18
C SER A 6 15.38 13.07 -14.86
N LYS A 7 15.33 14.33 -15.36
CA LYS A 7 14.12 15.13 -15.29
C LYS A 7 12.97 14.41 -16.05
N LEU A 8 11.81 14.25 -15.42
CA LEU A 8 10.67 13.62 -16.07
C LEU A 8 10.15 14.48 -17.22
N ASP A 9 9.97 13.85 -18.38
CA ASP A 9 9.29 14.40 -19.55
C ASP A 9 7.88 13.81 -19.61
N CYS A 10 6.92 14.52 -19.03
CA CYS A 10 5.52 14.12 -18.94
C CYS A 10 4.65 15.08 -19.74
N SER A 11 4.33 14.69 -20.96
CA SER A 11 3.47 15.43 -21.88
C SER A 11 2.43 14.50 -22.52
N GLY A 12 1.17 14.89 -22.51
CA GLY A 12 0.07 14.01 -22.97
C GLY A 12 -0.50 13.18 -21.82
N GLY A 13 -0.82 11.93 -22.09
CA GLY A 13 -1.51 11.04 -21.14
C GLY A 13 -3.01 11.36 -21.05
N GLU A 14 -3.77 10.47 -20.40
CA GLU A 14 -5.24 10.57 -20.33
C GLU A 14 -5.74 11.66 -19.37
N GLY A 15 -4.89 12.07 -18.41
CA GLY A 15 -5.24 13.10 -17.44
C GLY A 15 -6.38 12.71 -16.49
N TYR A 16 -6.55 11.42 -16.22
CA TYR A 16 -7.56 10.92 -15.28
C TYR A 16 -7.34 11.46 -13.87
N ASN A 17 -8.43 11.70 -13.15
CA ASN A 17 -8.36 11.86 -11.70
C ASN A 17 -7.88 10.55 -11.07
N ILE A 18 -7.25 10.63 -9.91
CA ILE A 18 -6.72 9.47 -9.20
C ILE A 18 -7.16 9.55 -7.74
N VAL A 19 -7.78 8.48 -7.25
CA VAL A 19 -8.17 8.33 -5.84
C VAL A 19 -7.55 7.06 -5.29
N PHE A 20 -6.73 7.19 -4.26
CA PHE A 20 -6.25 6.07 -3.46
C PHE A 20 -7.03 5.99 -2.16
N LEU A 21 -7.70 4.87 -1.93
CA LEU A 21 -8.35 4.49 -0.68
C LEU A 21 -7.48 3.40 -0.05
N VAL A 22 -6.64 3.78 0.89
CA VAL A 22 -5.66 2.89 1.52
C VAL A 22 -6.05 2.65 2.97
N VAL A 23 -5.99 1.40 3.39
CA VAL A 23 -6.28 0.98 4.75
C VAL A 23 -5.03 0.38 5.36
N ASP A 24 -4.58 0.92 6.50
CA ASP A 24 -3.41 0.41 7.23
C ASP A 24 -3.66 -1.02 7.72
N ALA A 25 -2.69 -1.89 7.52
CA ALA A 25 -2.66 -3.28 7.98
C ALA A 25 -3.82 -4.17 7.45
N LEU A 26 -4.41 -3.88 6.28
CA LEU A 26 -5.49 -4.67 5.73
C LEU A 26 -4.95 -5.91 4.98
N ARG A 27 -5.28 -7.08 5.48
CA ARG A 27 -4.89 -8.38 4.90
C ARG A 27 -5.59 -8.65 3.56
N PHE A 28 -4.88 -9.34 2.66
CA PHE A 28 -5.37 -9.75 1.33
C PHE A 28 -6.66 -10.62 1.39
N ASP A 29 -6.87 -11.40 2.46
CA ASP A 29 -7.96 -12.35 2.64
C ASP A 29 -9.21 -11.74 3.32
N MET A 30 -9.22 -10.43 3.53
CA MET A 30 -10.36 -9.74 4.15
C MET A 30 -11.42 -9.26 3.15
N ILE A 31 -11.16 -9.27 1.86
CA ILE A 31 -12.16 -8.85 0.85
C ILE A 31 -13.15 -9.99 0.61
N THR A 32 -14.16 -10.07 1.47
CA THR A 32 -15.23 -11.07 1.42
C THR A 32 -16.60 -10.42 1.69
N GLU A 33 -17.68 -11.08 1.29
CA GLU A 33 -19.05 -10.64 1.58
C GLU A 33 -19.34 -10.52 3.09
N GLN A 34 -18.57 -11.23 3.94
CA GLN A 34 -18.74 -11.21 5.39
C GLN A 34 -18.00 -10.07 6.06
N THR A 35 -16.77 -9.81 5.63
CA THR A 35 -15.87 -8.84 6.27
C THR A 35 -15.90 -7.47 5.61
N MET A 36 -16.00 -7.41 4.27
CA MET A 36 -15.99 -6.17 3.50
C MET A 36 -17.03 -6.18 2.38
N PRO A 37 -18.35 -6.23 2.68
CA PRO A 37 -19.40 -6.33 1.67
C PRO A 37 -19.41 -5.17 0.66
N ASN A 38 -19.13 -3.91 1.08
CA ASN A 38 -19.14 -2.76 0.19
C ASN A 38 -17.97 -2.82 -0.79
N VAL A 39 -16.75 -3.12 -0.31
CA VAL A 39 -15.56 -3.27 -1.17
C VAL A 39 -15.71 -4.50 -2.07
N THR A 40 -16.28 -5.61 -1.57
CA THR A 40 -16.58 -6.79 -2.38
C THR A 40 -17.58 -6.48 -3.50
N ALA A 41 -18.62 -5.69 -3.23
CA ALA A 41 -19.55 -5.24 -4.27
C ALA A 41 -18.86 -4.35 -5.32
N PHE A 42 -17.99 -3.41 -4.88
CA PHE A 42 -17.20 -2.57 -5.77
C PHE A 42 -16.25 -3.41 -6.65
N SER A 43 -15.60 -4.42 -6.08
CA SER A 43 -14.61 -5.27 -6.76
C SER A 43 -15.20 -6.04 -7.95
N LYS A 44 -16.50 -6.34 -7.95
CA LYS A 44 -17.20 -7.01 -9.07
C LYS A 44 -17.17 -6.17 -10.37
N ASN A 45 -17.01 -4.86 -10.25
CA ASN A 45 -16.93 -3.91 -11.38
C ASN A 45 -15.53 -3.28 -11.53
N ALA A 46 -14.51 -3.92 -11.00
CA ALA A 46 -13.13 -3.44 -10.98
C ALA A 46 -12.14 -4.52 -11.44
N ILE A 47 -10.90 -4.13 -11.63
CA ILE A 47 -9.77 -5.03 -11.88
C ILE A 47 -9.23 -5.47 -10.54
N ASN A 48 -9.16 -6.79 -10.31
CA ASN A 48 -8.69 -7.37 -9.05
C ASN A 48 -7.35 -8.07 -9.27
N PHE A 49 -6.31 -7.60 -8.64
CA PHE A 49 -4.99 -8.24 -8.66
C PHE A 49 -4.92 -9.26 -7.53
N LYS A 50 -5.02 -10.55 -7.85
CA LYS A 50 -5.17 -11.63 -6.85
C LYS A 50 -3.87 -12.02 -6.16
N ASP A 51 -2.72 -11.74 -6.78
CA ASP A 51 -1.38 -12.03 -6.22
C ASP A 51 -0.57 -10.73 -6.17
N HIS A 52 -1.05 -9.74 -5.38
CA HIS A 52 -0.41 -8.43 -5.21
C HIS A 52 0.24 -8.30 -3.84
N TYR A 53 1.44 -7.76 -3.82
CA TYR A 53 2.26 -7.62 -2.63
C TYR A 53 2.62 -6.17 -2.35
N SER A 54 2.67 -5.82 -1.08
CA SER A 54 3.32 -4.58 -0.63
C SER A 54 4.82 -4.63 -0.90
N GLY A 55 5.45 -3.48 -1.03
CA GLY A 55 6.91 -3.38 -1.00
C GLY A 55 7.50 -3.26 0.41
N GLY A 56 6.65 -3.36 1.45
CA GLY A 56 7.05 -3.36 2.85
C GLY A 56 6.07 -4.11 3.74
N ILE A 57 6.53 -4.52 4.93
CA ILE A 57 5.70 -5.16 5.96
C ILE A 57 5.51 -4.25 7.17
N ASN A 58 5.50 -2.95 6.93
CA ASN A 58 5.17 -1.88 7.86
C ASN A 58 4.78 -0.62 7.08
N THR A 59 4.11 0.31 7.72
CA THR A 59 3.55 1.53 7.12
C THR A 59 4.61 2.38 6.40
N ARG A 60 5.81 2.52 6.99
CA ARG A 60 6.92 3.28 6.41
C ARG A 60 7.26 2.79 5.00
N HIS A 61 7.58 1.50 4.88
CA HIS A 61 8.05 0.92 3.63
C HIS A 61 6.90 0.65 2.66
N GLY A 62 5.71 0.27 3.15
CA GLY A 62 4.53 0.06 2.32
C GLY A 62 4.10 1.32 1.56
N ILE A 63 3.85 2.41 2.27
CA ILE A 63 3.46 3.70 1.65
C ILE A 63 4.60 4.27 0.80
N PHE A 64 5.86 4.16 1.27
CA PHE A 64 7.00 4.64 0.50
C PHE A 64 7.09 3.97 -0.87
N THR A 65 7.06 2.64 -0.91
CA THR A 65 7.18 1.87 -2.15
C THR A 65 5.98 2.08 -3.08
N LEU A 66 4.77 2.20 -2.52
CA LEU A 66 3.54 2.45 -3.27
C LEU A 66 3.62 3.74 -4.11
N PHE A 67 4.17 4.80 -3.55
CA PHE A 67 4.20 6.11 -4.21
C PHE A 67 5.55 6.47 -4.85
N THR A 68 6.61 5.72 -4.56
CA THR A 68 7.93 6.00 -5.19
C THR A 68 8.30 4.98 -6.27
N GLY A 69 7.80 3.74 -6.21
CA GLY A 69 8.18 2.66 -7.14
C GLY A 69 9.60 2.16 -6.95
N ILE A 70 10.24 2.45 -5.81
CA ILE A 70 11.60 1.99 -5.47
C ILE A 70 11.60 1.27 -4.12
N PRO A 71 12.57 0.38 -3.85
CA PRO A 71 12.64 -0.40 -2.62
C PRO A 71 12.62 0.43 -1.34
N GLY A 72 12.08 -0.15 -0.27
CA GLY A 72 12.03 0.48 1.05
C GLY A 72 13.40 0.82 1.63
N SER A 73 14.44 0.09 1.25
CA SER A 73 15.84 0.36 1.64
C SER A 73 16.34 1.75 1.23
N TYR A 74 15.67 2.44 0.30
CA TYR A 74 15.98 3.83 -0.03
C TYR A 74 15.38 4.87 0.93
N TRP A 75 14.61 4.47 1.94
CA TRP A 75 13.93 5.39 2.83
C TRP A 75 14.82 6.46 3.45
N ASP A 76 15.91 6.04 4.11
CA ASP A 76 16.82 6.98 4.81
C ASP A 76 17.54 7.92 3.84
N SER A 77 17.93 7.42 2.68
CA SER A 77 18.53 8.24 1.62
C SER A 77 17.51 9.24 1.04
N SER A 78 16.24 8.85 0.90
CA SER A 78 15.16 9.72 0.47
C SER A 78 14.87 10.81 1.51
N LYS A 79 14.79 10.45 2.79
CA LYS A 79 14.61 11.37 3.91
C LYS A 79 15.74 12.38 4.00
N ALA A 80 16.99 11.93 3.98
CA ALA A 80 18.17 12.80 4.05
C ALA A 80 18.26 13.80 2.89
N SER A 81 17.83 13.39 1.68
CA SER A 81 17.87 14.25 0.49
C SER A 81 16.58 15.03 0.26
N LYS A 82 15.50 14.73 0.99
CA LYS A 82 14.13 15.24 0.76
C LYS A 82 13.72 15.13 -0.72
N SER A 83 14.08 14.01 -1.35
CA SER A 83 13.93 13.86 -2.80
C SER A 83 12.48 13.87 -3.26
N GLY A 84 11.54 13.45 -2.44
CA GLY A 84 10.12 13.33 -2.79
C GLY A 84 9.83 12.25 -3.83
N SER A 85 8.55 11.92 -4.00
CA SER A 85 8.09 10.95 -4.99
C SER A 85 8.17 11.51 -6.42
N ALA A 86 8.65 10.70 -7.37
CA ALA A 86 8.61 11.03 -8.80
C ALA A 86 7.15 11.20 -9.28
N LEU A 87 6.22 10.37 -8.79
CA LEU A 87 4.80 10.47 -9.10
C LEU A 87 4.22 11.82 -8.62
N ILE A 88 4.45 12.18 -7.35
CA ILE A 88 3.93 13.44 -6.80
C ILE A 88 4.49 14.65 -7.55
N LYS A 89 5.77 14.67 -7.88
CA LYS A 89 6.38 15.73 -8.70
C LYS A 89 5.75 15.82 -10.10
N ALA A 90 5.51 14.68 -10.73
CA ALA A 90 4.88 14.65 -12.05
C ALA A 90 3.43 15.17 -11.99
N LEU A 91 2.65 14.77 -10.98
CA LEU A 91 1.30 15.29 -10.74
C LEU A 91 1.31 16.81 -10.56
N GLN A 92 2.21 17.36 -9.73
CA GLN A 92 2.38 18.81 -9.57
C GLN A 92 2.71 19.51 -10.91
N THR A 93 3.66 18.97 -11.66
CA THR A 93 4.06 19.52 -12.97
C THR A 93 2.91 19.49 -13.97
N ARG A 94 2.03 18.49 -13.87
CA ARG A 94 0.84 18.33 -14.72
C ARG A 94 -0.37 19.15 -14.23
N GLY A 95 -0.23 19.94 -13.16
CA GLY A 95 -1.25 20.84 -12.64
C GLY A 95 -2.40 20.15 -11.91
N TYR A 96 -2.14 18.95 -11.36
CA TYR A 96 -3.11 18.27 -10.50
C TYR A 96 -3.31 19.01 -9.18
N GLU A 97 -4.57 19.10 -8.74
CA GLU A 97 -4.87 19.40 -7.35
C GLU A 97 -4.57 18.15 -6.51
N ILE A 98 -3.84 18.30 -5.39
CA ILE A 98 -3.39 17.16 -4.58
C ILE A 98 -3.95 17.29 -3.17
N GLY A 99 -4.78 16.31 -2.76
CA GLY A 99 -5.38 16.22 -1.42
C GLY A 99 -4.86 14.98 -0.68
N LEU A 100 -4.40 15.18 0.57
CA LEU A 100 -3.95 14.11 1.47
C LEU A 100 -4.86 14.08 2.70
N PHE A 101 -5.47 12.94 2.98
CA PHE A 101 -6.47 12.73 4.03
C PHE A 101 -6.09 11.49 4.84
N ALA A 102 -5.17 11.63 5.78
CA ALA A 102 -4.67 10.53 6.57
C ALA A 102 -5.18 10.61 8.02
N SER A 103 -5.62 9.49 8.54
CA SER A 103 -5.99 9.29 9.93
C SER A 103 -4.79 9.43 10.86
N ALA A 104 -3.73 8.66 10.58
CA ALA A 104 -2.45 8.80 11.24
C ALA A 104 -1.69 10.04 10.73
N PRO A 105 -0.87 10.69 11.57
CA PRO A 105 -0.06 11.82 11.14
C PRO A 105 0.93 11.45 10.05
N LEU A 106 0.99 12.22 8.95
CA LEU A 106 1.98 12.03 7.87
C LEU A 106 3.41 12.49 8.25
N THR A 107 3.61 12.80 9.52
CA THR A 107 4.92 13.15 10.12
C THR A 107 5.58 11.99 10.85
N MET A 108 4.83 10.89 11.08
CA MET A 108 5.34 9.68 11.73
C MET A 108 4.60 8.45 11.18
N PRO A 109 5.25 7.70 10.25
CA PRO A 109 6.57 7.94 9.62
C PRO A 109 6.64 9.27 8.86
N GLU A 110 7.85 9.79 8.66
CA GLU A 110 8.11 11.13 8.11
C GLU A 110 7.83 11.20 6.59
N PHE A 111 6.58 10.95 6.18
CA PHE A 111 6.15 11.03 4.78
C PHE A 111 6.23 12.46 4.23
N ASN A 112 6.07 13.47 5.09
CA ASN A 112 6.29 14.87 4.75
C ASN A 112 7.77 15.21 4.43
N GLN A 113 8.71 14.32 4.72
CA GLN A 113 10.13 14.48 4.38
C GLN A 113 10.61 13.48 3.31
N THR A 114 9.74 12.55 2.91
CA THR A 114 10.04 11.50 1.94
C THR A 114 9.05 11.57 0.77
N VAL A 115 7.98 10.80 0.78
CA VAL A 115 7.00 10.70 -0.31
C VAL A 115 6.43 12.05 -0.71
N PHE A 116 6.00 12.84 0.26
CA PHE A 116 5.32 14.13 0.09
C PHE A 116 6.21 15.35 0.35
N ALA A 117 7.53 15.17 0.32
CA ALA A 117 8.49 16.23 0.63
C ALA A 117 8.38 17.48 -0.28
N THR A 118 7.72 17.36 -1.42
CA THR A 118 7.47 18.47 -2.36
C THR A 118 6.13 19.19 -2.15
N LEU A 119 5.37 18.81 -1.12
CA LEU A 119 4.07 19.39 -0.77
C LEU A 119 4.17 20.14 0.57
N PRO A 120 4.71 21.35 0.63
CA PRO A 120 4.97 22.04 1.90
C PRO A 120 3.69 22.38 2.66
N ASP A 121 2.58 22.61 1.96
CA ASP A 121 1.29 22.99 2.53
C ASP A 121 0.33 21.79 2.67
N ALA A 122 0.84 20.56 2.60
CA ALA A 122 0.02 19.38 2.72
C ALA A 122 -0.66 19.29 4.09
N ARG A 123 -1.91 18.84 4.11
CA ARG A 123 -2.59 18.45 5.33
C ARG A 123 -1.91 17.24 5.95
N LEU A 124 -1.36 17.39 7.15
CA LEU A 124 -0.53 16.36 7.79
C LEU A 124 -1.27 15.57 8.87
N ASN A 125 -2.44 16.03 9.33
CA ASN A 125 -3.17 15.43 10.45
C ASN A 125 -4.67 15.48 10.24
N SER A 126 -5.40 14.50 10.76
CA SER A 126 -6.86 14.53 10.93
C SER A 126 -7.25 14.99 12.32
N LYS A 127 -8.47 15.51 12.44
CA LYS A 127 -9.10 15.85 13.73
C LYS A 127 -9.65 14.56 14.37
N GLY A 128 -9.67 14.52 15.68
CA GLY A 128 -10.20 13.40 16.46
C GLY A 128 -9.25 12.95 17.56
N ASN A 129 -9.81 12.29 18.57
CA ASN A 129 -9.09 11.83 19.76
C ASN A 129 -8.67 10.35 19.67
N ASN A 130 -9.28 9.61 18.76
CA ASN A 130 -9.04 8.20 18.54
C ASN A 130 -9.09 7.87 17.03
N PRO A 131 -8.65 6.68 16.57
CA PRO A 131 -8.65 6.30 15.18
C PRO A 131 -10.02 6.36 14.48
N ILE A 132 -11.12 6.03 15.19
CA ILE A 132 -12.47 6.09 14.64
C ILE A 132 -12.82 7.52 14.21
N GLU A 133 -12.69 8.48 15.13
CA GLU A 133 -12.96 9.88 14.86
C GLU A 133 -12.05 10.46 13.76
N LYS A 134 -10.79 10.01 13.72
CA LYS A 134 -9.82 10.44 12.70
C LYS A 134 -10.14 9.87 11.33
N ASP A 135 -10.57 8.60 11.23
CA ASP A 135 -11.03 7.99 9.98
C ASP A 135 -12.23 8.75 9.43
N GLU A 136 -13.23 9.01 10.26
CA GLU A 136 -14.41 9.78 9.88
C GLU A 136 -14.07 11.20 9.43
N SER A 137 -13.20 11.90 10.19
CA SER A 137 -12.72 13.24 9.84
C SER A 137 -11.94 13.24 8.52
N ALA A 138 -11.10 12.24 8.26
CA ALA A 138 -10.34 12.13 7.01
C ALA A 138 -11.27 11.99 5.80
N ILE A 139 -12.32 11.17 5.93
CA ILE A 139 -13.34 10.98 4.87
C ILE A 139 -14.12 12.28 4.64
N GLU A 140 -14.60 12.94 5.71
CA GLU A 140 -15.34 14.20 5.60
C GLU A 140 -14.51 15.29 4.94
N ASP A 141 -13.25 15.42 5.32
CA ASP A 141 -12.35 16.41 4.75
C ASP A 141 -12.04 16.11 3.28
N MET A 142 -11.92 14.84 2.89
CA MET A 142 -11.80 14.43 1.49
C MET A 142 -13.06 14.78 0.69
N GLU A 143 -14.25 14.47 1.21
CA GLU A 143 -15.53 14.78 0.56
C GLU A 143 -15.70 16.29 0.33
N LYS A 144 -15.40 17.11 1.36
CA LYS A 144 -15.42 18.57 1.27
C LYS A 144 -14.42 19.09 0.25
N TRP A 145 -13.19 18.59 0.28
CA TRP A 145 -12.14 18.99 -0.63
C TRP A 145 -12.48 18.64 -2.08
N LEU A 146 -12.97 17.44 -2.35
CA LEU A 146 -13.36 17.01 -3.69
C LEU A 146 -14.46 17.90 -4.30
N THR A 147 -15.40 18.40 -3.48
CA THR A 147 -16.41 19.35 -3.95
C THR A 147 -15.84 20.73 -4.27
N SER A 148 -14.70 21.09 -3.70
CA SER A 148 -14.03 22.39 -3.92
C SER A 148 -13.04 22.38 -5.09
N VAL A 149 -12.64 21.20 -5.57
CA VAL A 149 -11.72 21.08 -6.71
C VAL A 149 -12.35 21.66 -7.97
N PRO A 150 -11.66 22.58 -8.69
CA PRO A 150 -12.18 23.12 -9.93
C PRO A 150 -12.45 22.04 -10.97
N LYS A 151 -13.62 22.06 -11.59
CA LYS A 151 -14.06 21.01 -12.54
C LYS A 151 -13.17 20.84 -13.77
N ASN A 152 -12.37 21.85 -14.09
CA ASN A 152 -11.44 21.85 -15.23
C ASN A 152 -10.02 21.39 -14.84
N LYS A 153 -9.80 21.00 -13.59
CA LYS A 153 -8.50 20.50 -13.12
C LYS A 153 -8.58 19.04 -12.74
N PRO A 154 -7.60 18.22 -13.15
CA PRO A 154 -7.47 16.87 -12.63
C PRO A 154 -7.01 16.89 -11.18
N PHE A 155 -7.31 15.85 -10.43
CA PHE A 155 -6.93 15.76 -9.03
C PHE A 155 -6.34 14.38 -8.67
N PHE A 156 -5.55 14.40 -7.60
CA PHE A 156 -5.06 13.22 -6.88
C PHE A 156 -5.52 13.33 -5.43
N ALA A 157 -6.26 12.34 -4.96
CA ALA A 157 -6.71 12.22 -3.59
C ALA A 157 -6.12 10.96 -2.95
N PHE A 158 -5.52 11.09 -1.78
CA PHE A 158 -5.02 9.99 -0.97
C PHE A 158 -5.75 9.97 0.37
N LEU A 159 -6.60 8.96 0.57
CA LEU A 159 -7.25 8.63 1.84
C LEU A 159 -6.50 7.48 2.49
N PHE A 160 -6.10 7.63 3.77
CA PHE A 160 -5.40 6.61 4.53
C PHE A 160 -6.07 6.42 5.89
N LEU A 161 -6.68 5.25 6.11
CA LEU A 161 -7.48 4.91 7.28
C LEU A 161 -6.69 3.99 8.24
N ASP A 162 -6.79 4.21 9.54
CA ASP A 162 -5.93 3.60 10.57
C ASP A 162 -6.67 2.68 11.56
N SER A 163 -8.00 2.63 11.56
CA SER A 163 -8.78 1.85 12.53
C SER A 163 -8.47 0.35 12.51
N VAL A 164 -8.11 -0.21 11.35
CA VAL A 164 -7.78 -1.65 11.20
C VAL A 164 -6.44 -1.98 11.85
N HIS A 165 -5.42 -1.13 11.71
CA HIS A 165 -4.08 -1.31 12.30
C HIS A 165 -4.14 -1.54 13.81
N LEU A 166 -4.96 -0.77 14.51
CA LEU A 166 -5.12 -0.89 15.97
C LEU A 166 -6.27 -1.84 16.37
N ALA A 167 -6.94 -2.49 15.42
CA ALA A 167 -8.14 -3.29 15.61
C ALA A 167 -9.21 -2.54 16.46
N ILE A 168 -9.44 -1.26 16.15
CA ILE A 168 -10.36 -0.37 16.83
C ILE A 168 -11.62 -0.16 15.99
N PHE A 169 -12.78 -0.25 16.63
CA PHE A 169 -14.09 -0.03 16.03
C PHE A 169 -15.08 0.40 17.11
N PRO A 170 -16.21 1.03 16.75
CA PRO A 170 -17.28 1.30 17.72
C PRO A 170 -17.85 -0.02 18.26
N GLU A 171 -17.73 -0.26 19.57
CA GLU A 171 -18.19 -1.52 20.20
C GLU A 171 -19.72 -1.52 20.38
N THR A 172 -20.46 -1.25 19.31
CA THR A 172 -21.91 -1.32 19.22
C THR A 172 -22.37 -2.67 18.67
N GLU A 173 -23.65 -3.00 18.74
CA GLU A 173 -24.21 -4.23 18.17
C GLU A 173 -23.99 -4.30 16.66
N GLU A 174 -24.04 -3.18 15.95
CA GLU A 174 -23.80 -3.08 14.51
C GLU A 174 -22.43 -3.58 14.10
N PHE A 175 -21.38 -3.25 14.88
CA PHE A 175 -19.99 -3.54 14.53
C PHE A 175 -19.37 -4.71 15.30
N THR A 176 -20.11 -5.35 16.21
CA THR A 176 -19.68 -6.57 16.92
C THR A 176 -20.19 -7.83 16.24
N VAL A 177 -19.92 -7.97 14.94
CA VAL A 177 -20.41 -9.06 14.07
C VAL A 177 -19.69 -10.38 14.37
N PHE A 178 -18.37 -10.31 14.53
CA PHE A 178 -17.51 -11.48 14.76
C PHE A 178 -17.31 -11.72 16.26
N LYS A 179 -17.79 -12.85 16.77
CA LYS A 179 -17.75 -13.22 18.20
C LYS A 179 -17.22 -14.63 18.39
N PRO A 180 -16.56 -14.97 19.54
CA PRO A 180 -16.17 -14.03 20.59
C PRO A 180 -15.07 -13.08 20.08
N TYR A 181 -14.98 -11.87 20.64
CA TYR A 181 -13.86 -10.97 20.36
C TYR A 181 -13.20 -10.49 21.64
N TRP A 182 -11.93 -10.17 21.55
CA TRP A 182 -11.11 -9.71 22.66
C TRP A 182 -11.37 -8.24 22.95
N LYS A 183 -12.04 -7.93 24.07
CA LYS A 183 -12.43 -6.56 24.41
C LYS A 183 -11.23 -5.66 24.74
N GLU A 184 -10.30 -6.19 25.53
CA GLU A 184 -9.10 -5.46 25.96
C GLU A 184 -7.86 -6.24 25.49
N VAL A 185 -7.20 -5.73 24.45
CA VAL A 185 -6.01 -6.37 23.89
C VAL A 185 -4.85 -6.24 24.87
N ASN A 186 -4.32 -7.38 25.32
CA ASN A 186 -3.13 -7.46 26.15
C ASN A 186 -2.07 -8.31 25.42
N GLN A 187 -1.21 -7.67 24.67
CA GLN A 187 -0.19 -8.33 23.84
C GLN A 187 0.78 -9.22 24.63
N ILE A 188 0.95 -8.99 25.96
CA ILE A 188 1.80 -9.84 26.82
C ILE A 188 1.26 -11.27 26.92
N LYS A 189 -0.03 -11.48 26.70
CA LYS A 189 -0.67 -12.80 26.70
C LYS A 189 -0.46 -13.61 25.42
N LEU A 190 0.05 -12.97 24.36
CA LEU A 190 0.23 -13.62 23.08
C LEU A 190 1.37 -14.63 23.13
N SER A 191 1.06 -15.85 22.71
CA SER A 191 2.00 -16.98 22.64
C SER A 191 1.53 -17.96 21.57
N ASN A 192 2.31 -19.00 21.27
CA ASN A 192 1.87 -20.04 20.34
C ASN A 192 0.63 -20.80 20.81
N ASP A 193 0.41 -20.90 22.11
CA ASP A 193 -0.73 -21.61 22.70
C ASP A 193 -1.96 -20.71 22.89
N PHE A 194 -1.85 -19.41 22.57
CA PHE A 194 -2.97 -18.49 22.68
C PHE A 194 -3.99 -18.74 21.57
N ASP A 195 -5.28 -18.92 21.94
CA ASP A 195 -6.35 -18.97 20.93
C ASP A 195 -6.46 -17.62 20.22
N ARG A 196 -6.05 -17.61 18.95
CA ARG A 196 -6.06 -16.40 18.12
C ARG A 196 -7.48 -15.88 17.80
N THR A 197 -8.49 -16.74 17.89
CA THR A 197 -9.86 -16.47 17.42
C THR A 197 -10.43 -15.16 17.98
N PRO A 198 -10.38 -14.88 19.30
CA PRO A 198 -10.93 -13.64 19.82
C PRO A 198 -10.19 -12.38 19.33
N TYR A 199 -8.87 -12.44 19.16
CA TYR A 199 -8.09 -11.31 18.66
C TYR A 199 -8.33 -11.11 17.16
N PHE A 200 -8.33 -12.17 16.39
CA PHE A 200 -8.64 -12.11 14.96
C PHE A 200 -10.08 -11.65 14.69
N ASN A 201 -11.05 -12.03 15.54
CA ASN A 201 -12.42 -11.53 15.45
C ASN A 201 -12.51 -10.02 15.78
N ARG A 202 -11.70 -9.52 16.74
CA ARG A 202 -11.58 -8.08 16.98
C ARG A 202 -11.08 -7.35 15.74
N TYR A 203 -10.03 -7.86 15.11
CA TYR A 203 -9.52 -7.34 13.85
C TYR A 203 -10.59 -7.36 12.74
N LYS A 204 -11.32 -8.47 12.56
CA LYS A 204 -12.41 -8.55 11.58
C LYS A 204 -13.53 -7.53 11.84
N ASN A 205 -13.84 -7.24 13.08
CA ASN A 205 -14.81 -6.20 13.42
C ASN A 205 -14.34 -4.81 13.00
N SER A 206 -13.06 -4.48 13.19
CA SER A 206 -12.49 -3.21 12.70
C SER A 206 -12.45 -3.14 11.16
N VAL A 207 -12.18 -4.26 10.49
CA VAL A 207 -12.27 -4.37 9.03
C VAL A 207 -13.69 -4.12 8.54
N PHE A 208 -14.70 -4.70 9.22
CA PHE A 208 -16.10 -4.49 8.89
C PHE A 208 -16.54 -3.03 9.08
N PHE A 209 -16.10 -2.39 10.16
CA PHE A 209 -16.30 -0.96 10.37
C PHE A 209 -15.66 -0.12 9.27
N THR A 210 -14.42 -0.41 8.91
CA THR A 210 -13.70 0.31 7.85
C THR A 210 -14.36 0.11 6.49
N ASP A 211 -14.94 -1.06 6.21
CA ASP A 211 -15.73 -1.29 5.00
C ASP A 211 -16.95 -0.36 4.89
N LYS A 212 -17.63 -0.09 6.01
CA LYS A 212 -18.73 0.89 6.03
C LYS A 212 -18.23 2.29 5.67
N ASN A 213 -17.08 2.69 6.19
CA ASN A 213 -16.43 3.95 5.89
C ASN A 213 -16.02 4.06 4.41
N LEU A 214 -15.43 3.00 3.87
CA LEU A 214 -15.10 2.93 2.45
C LEU A 214 -16.37 2.93 1.58
N GLY A 215 -17.43 2.26 1.99
CA GLY A 215 -18.74 2.28 1.33
C GLY A 215 -19.32 3.70 1.24
N ARG A 216 -19.18 4.50 2.31
CA ARG A 216 -19.54 5.94 2.31
C ARG A 216 -18.72 6.71 1.29
N ALA A 217 -17.38 6.57 1.32
CA ALA A 217 -16.47 7.25 0.39
C ALA A 217 -16.77 6.87 -1.09
N LEU A 218 -16.97 5.58 -1.37
CA LEU A 218 -17.31 5.07 -2.71
C LEU A 218 -18.67 5.62 -3.19
N SER A 219 -19.66 5.66 -2.31
CA SER A 219 -20.99 6.24 -2.62
C SER A 219 -20.88 7.74 -2.93
N PHE A 220 -20.06 8.47 -2.16
CA PHE A 220 -19.81 9.89 -2.43
C PHE A 220 -19.15 10.09 -3.80
N LEU A 221 -18.08 9.33 -4.09
CA LEU A 221 -17.40 9.38 -5.38
C LEU A 221 -18.36 9.10 -6.54
N GLY A 222 -19.16 8.04 -6.44
CA GLY A 222 -20.11 7.66 -7.48
C GLY A 222 -21.19 8.70 -7.77
N LYS A 223 -21.54 9.55 -6.78
CA LYS A 223 -22.59 10.58 -6.92
C LYS A 223 -22.04 11.93 -7.36
N ASN A 224 -20.81 12.27 -7.00
CA ASN A 224 -20.28 13.64 -7.10
C ASN A 224 -19.10 13.78 -8.07
N ILE A 225 -18.47 12.68 -8.46
CA ILE A 225 -17.25 12.68 -9.28
C ILE A 225 -17.52 11.92 -10.59
N ASP A 226 -16.92 12.38 -11.67
CA ASP A 226 -16.97 11.70 -12.97
C ASP A 226 -16.13 10.40 -12.90
N ILE A 227 -16.81 9.28 -12.65
CA ILE A 227 -16.19 7.94 -12.50
C ILE A 227 -15.54 7.47 -13.81
N ASP A 228 -16.04 7.92 -14.96
CA ASP A 228 -15.47 7.54 -16.26
C ASP A 228 -14.17 8.32 -16.59
N LYS A 229 -13.81 9.27 -15.72
CA LYS A 229 -12.54 10.00 -15.74
C LYS A 229 -11.73 9.83 -14.47
N THR A 230 -12.07 8.85 -13.62
CA THR A 230 -11.43 8.69 -12.31
C THR A 230 -10.94 7.25 -12.11
N ILE A 231 -9.64 7.12 -11.86
CA ILE A 231 -9.05 5.87 -11.38
C ILE A 231 -9.26 5.80 -9.88
N ILE A 232 -9.87 4.73 -9.39
CA ILE A 232 -10.03 4.46 -7.96
C ILE A 232 -9.25 3.20 -7.61
N VAL A 233 -8.33 3.33 -6.67
CA VAL A 233 -7.50 2.24 -6.14
C VAL A 233 -7.90 1.98 -4.69
N ILE A 234 -8.26 0.74 -4.36
CA ILE A 234 -8.43 0.28 -2.98
C ILE A 234 -7.30 -0.70 -2.69
N THR A 235 -6.51 -0.43 -1.65
CA THR A 235 -5.36 -1.24 -1.28
C THR A 235 -5.00 -1.07 0.20
N SER A 236 -3.90 -1.70 0.60
CA SER A 236 -3.26 -1.55 1.89
C SER A 236 -1.78 -1.21 1.71
N ASP A 237 -1.15 -0.80 2.77
CA ASP A 237 0.30 -0.60 2.87
C ASP A 237 1.03 -1.89 3.28
N HIS A 238 0.44 -2.73 4.13
CA HIS A 238 0.88 -4.08 4.51
C HIS A 238 -0.29 -4.88 5.09
N GLY A 239 -0.04 -6.15 5.40
CA GLY A 239 -0.99 -7.00 6.13
C GLY A 239 -0.66 -7.12 7.62
N GLU A 240 -1.36 -8.05 8.30
CA GLU A 240 -1.27 -8.26 9.74
C GLU A 240 -1.30 -9.77 10.04
N GLU A 241 -0.45 -10.28 10.92
CA GLU A 241 -0.39 -11.70 11.27
C GLU A 241 -0.94 -11.96 12.67
N PHE A 242 -1.70 -13.03 12.78
CA PHE A 242 -2.31 -13.51 14.02
C PHE A 242 -1.83 -14.93 14.33
N ASN A 243 -0.51 -15.12 14.39
CA ASN A 243 0.13 -16.43 14.54
C ASN A 243 -0.32 -17.48 13.49
N ASP A 244 -0.58 -17.00 12.26
CA ASP A 244 -1.08 -17.85 11.15
C ASP A 244 -0.10 -18.98 10.80
N THR A 245 1.20 -18.74 11.00
CA THR A 245 2.27 -19.73 10.76
C THR A 245 2.57 -20.64 11.96
N GLY A 246 2.01 -20.37 13.13
CA GLY A 246 2.35 -21.07 14.37
C GLY A 246 3.78 -20.81 14.86
N LYS A 247 4.38 -19.68 14.46
CA LYS A 247 5.75 -19.28 14.81
C LYS A 247 5.81 -18.14 15.83
N ASN A 248 4.71 -17.91 16.52
CA ASN A 248 4.54 -16.84 17.51
C ASN A 248 4.73 -15.42 16.92
N TYR A 249 4.30 -15.21 15.67
CA TYR A 249 4.23 -13.89 15.06
C TYR A 249 2.84 -13.29 15.22
N TRP A 250 2.80 -12.10 15.81
CA TRP A 250 1.60 -11.31 16.07
C TRP A 250 1.83 -9.89 15.61
N GLY A 251 0.93 -9.36 14.79
CA GLY A 251 1.10 -8.03 14.21
C GLY A 251 1.83 -8.06 12.86
N HIS A 252 2.59 -7.02 12.60
CA HIS A 252 3.34 -6.82 11.37
C HIS A 252 4.83 -6.53 11.67
N ASN A 253 5.65 -6.33 10.63
CA ASN A 253 7.10 -6.08 10.72
C ASN A 253 7.93 -7.25 11.29
N GLY A 254 7.35 -8.41 11.47
CA GLY A 254 8.00 -9.59 12.07
C GLY A 254 8.56 -10.58 11.06
N ASN A 255 7.82 -10.85 9.98
CA ASN A 255 8.21 -11.80 8.94
C ASN A 255 7.64 -11.42 7.57
N PHE A 256 8.16 -12.05 6.51
CA PHE A 256 7.76 -11.76 5.13
C PHE A 256 6.80 -12.82 4.55
N THR A 257 5.93 -13.37 5.38
CA THR A 257 4.88 -14.27 4.93
C THR A 257 3.78 -13.51 4.17
N LYS A 258 2.94 -14.24 3.45
CA LYS A 258 1.79 -13.65 2.76
C LYS A 258 0.86 -12.86 3.69
N TYR A 259 0.81 -13.21 4.97
CA TYR A 259 -0.08 -12.55 5.93
C TYR A 259 0.32 -11.10 6.23
N GLN A 260 1.62 -10.80 6.13
CA GLN A 260 2.13 -9.44 6.32
C GLN A 260 2.46 -8.74 4.99
N ALA A 261 2.83 -9.49 3.94
CA ALA A 261 3.32 -8.92 2.69
C ALA A 261 2.27 -8.86 1.56
N GLN A 262 1.33 -9.82 1.48
CA GLN A 262 0.29 -9.81 0.45
C GLN A 262 -0.88 -8.92 0.88
N ILE A 263 -1.31 -8.04 -0.01
CA ILE A 263 -2.34 -7.03 0.25
C ILE A 263 -3.43 -7.06 -0.84
N PRO A 264 -4.65 -6.59 -0.56
CA PRO A 264 -5.64 -6.40 -1.61
C PRO A 264 -5.20 -5.28 -2.55
N PHE A 265 -5.47 -5.44 -3.85
CA PHE A 265 -5.26 -4.40 -4.84
C PHE A 265 -6.37 -4.43 -5.88
N ILE A 266 -7.30 -3.49 -5.77
CA ILE A 266 -8.53 -3.40 -6.55
C ILE A 266 -8.52 -2.06 -7.27
N VAL A 267 -8.67 -2.07 -8.59
CA VAL A 267 -8.57 -0.86 -9.40
C VAL A 267 -9.77 -0.71 -10.32
N LYS A 268 -10.56 0.33 -10.14
CA LYS A 268 -11.47 0.84 -11.17
C LYS A 268 -10.67 1.74 -12.09
N TRP A 269 -10.54 1.34 -13.35
CA TRP A 269 -9.78 2.10 -14.35
C TRP A 269 -10.71 2.48 -15.50
N PRO A 270 -10.83 3.76 -15.88
CA PRO A 270 -11.68 4.20 -16.97
C PRO A 270 -11.40 3.43 -18.26
N GLY A 271 -12.47 3.00 -18.94
CA GLY A 271 -12.37 2.27 -20.20
C GLY A 271 -11.84 0.83 -20.10
N LYS A 272 -11.46 0.35 -18.91
CA LYS A 272 -11.06 -1.06 -18.73
C LYS A 272 -12.19 -1.91 -18.16
N ALA A 273 -12.35 -3.11 -18.72
CA ALA A 273 -13.29 -4.10 -18.20
C ALA A 273 -12.85 -4.62 -16.82
N SER A 274 -13.84 -5.06 -16.03
CA SER A 274 -13.56 -5.80 -14.79
C SER A 274 -12.96 -7.17 -15.13
N ILE A 275 -11.85 -7.50 -14.47
CA ILE A 275 -11.12 -8.76 -14.66
C ILE A 275 -10.32 -9.11 -13.42
N ASP A 276 -10.15 -10.40 -13.15
CA ASP A 276 -9.20 -10.91 -12.18
C ASP A 276 -7.84 -11.12 -12.83
N ILE A 277 -6.80 -10.50 -12.29
CA ILE A 277 -5.40 -10.65 -12.72
C ILE A 277 -4.69 -11.58 -11.74
N GLY A 278 -4.27 -12.75 -12.24
CA GLY A 278 -3.67 -13.81 -11.42
C GLY A 278 -2.14 -13.84 -11.41
N TYR A 279 -1.46 -13.05 -12.24
CA TYR A 279 0.00 -12.98 -12.19
C TYR A 279 0.47 -12.04 -11.07
N ARG A 280 1.67 -12.32 -10.57
CA ARG A 280 2.24 -11.59 -9.44
C ARG A 280 2.58 -10.15 -9.78
N THR A 281 2.17 -9.24 -8.89
CA THR A 281 2.41 -7.79 -8.96
C THR A 281 2.77 -7.25 -7.59
N SER A 282 3.28 -6.02 -7.53
CA SER A 282 3.61 -5.37 -6.26
C SER A 282 3.33 -3.87 -6.27
N ALA A 283 3.38 -3.25 -5.10
CA ALA A 283 3.27 -1.81 -4.94
C ALA A 283 4.32 -1.03 -5.76
N LEU A 284 5.50 -1.63 -6.03
CA LEU A 284 6.53 -1.05 -6.88
C LEU A 284 6.08 -0.85 -8.34
N ASP A 285 5.03 -1.57 -8.77
CA ASP A 285 4.49 -1.53 -10.13
C ASP A 285 3.51 -0.35 -10.36
N VAL A 286 3.09 0.32 -9.30
CA VAL A 286 2.08 1.39 -9.37
C VAL A 286 2.63 2.63 -10.10
N VAL A 287 3.79 3.10 -9.69
CA VAL A 287 4.41 4.30 -10.29
C VAL A 287 4.75 4.10 -11.77
N PRO A 288 5.39 2.99 -12.20
CA PRO A 288 5.66 2.75 -13.62
C PRO A 288 4.41 2.47 -14.46
N THR A 289 3.25 2.27 -13.83
CA THR A 289 1.95 2.22 -14.51
C THR A 289 1.34 3.61 -14.68
N LEU A 290 1.30 4.40 -13.60
CA LEU A 290 0.64 5.70 -13.60
C LEU A 290 1.39 6.77 -14.41
N LEU A 291 2.73 6.83 -14.28
CA LEU A 291 3.52 7.85 -14.97
C LEU A 291 3.34 7.81 -16.49
N PRO A 292 3.53 6.67 -17.20
CA PRO A 292 3.35 6.63 -18.64
C PRO A 292 1.87 6.71 -19.05
N ARG A 293 0.98 5.91 -18.43
CA ARG A 293 -0.40 5.77 -18.88
C ARG A 293 -1.28 6.98 -18.57
N VAL A 294 -1.10 7.60 -17.40
CA VAL A 294 -1.96 8.71 -16.96
C VAL A 294 -1.33 10.05 -17.25
N LEU A 295 -0.03 10.18 -16.99
CA LEU A 295 0.68 11.47 -17.09
C LEU A 295 1.49 11.61 -18.38
N GLY A 296 1.56 10.56 -19.22
CA GLY A 296 2.25 10.57 -20.52
C GLY A 296 3.76 10.74 -20.40
N CYS A 297 4.37 10.24 -19.31
CA CYS A 297 5.81 10.33 -19.12
C CYS A 297 6.56 9.36 -20.03
N LYS A 298 7.59 9.86 -20.72
CA LYS A 298 8.35 9.13 -21.77
C LYS A 298 9.68 8.59 -21.28
N ASN A 299 10.10 8.94 -20.07
CA ASN A 299 11.36 8.47 -19.49
C ASN A 299 11.37 6.94 -19.38
N PRO A 300 12.53 6.29 -19.54
CA PRO A 300 12.68 4.88 -19.21
C PRO A 300 12.25 4.60 -17.77
N VAL A 301 11.56 3.49 -17.52
CA VAL A 301 11.12 3.10 -16.17
C VAL A 301 12.30 3.04 -15.20
N SER A 302 13.48 2.60 -15.67
CA SER A 302 14.72 2.54 -14.89
C SER A 302 15.17 3.88 -14.30
N ASP A 303 14.69 5.01 -14.82
CA ASP A 303 15.01 6.32 -14.30
C ASP A 303 14.30 6.65 -12.98
N TYR A 304 13.20 5.97 -12.68
CA TYR A 304 12.35 6.33 -11.54
C TYR A 304 11.71 5.14 -10.81
N SER A 305 11.89 3.90 -11.28
CA SER A 305 11.31 2.73 -10.63
C SER A 305 12.11 1.46 -10.91
N VAL A 306 11.94 0.46 -10.03
CA VAL A 306 12.38 -0.93 -10.25
C VAL A 306 11.21 -1.86 -10.59
N GLY A 307 9.98 -1.35 -10.50
CA GLY A 307 8.75 -2.07 -10.85
C GLY A 307 8.49 -2.14 -12.34
N LYS A 308 7.34 -2.71 -12.69
CA LYS A 308 6.85 -2.87 -14.07
C LYS A 308 5.42 -2.38 -14.18
N ASP A 309 4.96 -2.16 -15.40
CA ASP A 309 3.55 -1.84 -15.61
C ASP A 309 2.64 -2.96 -15.06
N LEU A 310 1.63 -2.60 -14.27
CA LEU A 310 0.66 -3.53 -13.67
C LEU A 310 -0.07 -4.38 -14.72
N PHE A 311 -0.28 -3.86 -15.92
CA PHE A 311 -1.03 -4.51 -16.99
C PHE A 311 -0.15 -5.30 -17.97
N GLU A 312 1.15 -5.37 -17.74
CA GLU A 312 2.10 -6.13 -18.57
C GLU A 312 2.44 -7.46 -17.87
N PRO A 313 1.93 -8.61 -18.37
CA PRO A 313 2.19 -9.90 -17.76
C PRO A 313 3.59 -10.45 -18.07
N SER A 314 4.22 -10.00 -19.18
CA SER A 314 5.50 -10.54 -19.63
C SER A 314 6.69 -9.96 -18.89
N GLY A 315 7.79 -10.71 -18.84
CA GLY A 315 9.08 -10.27 -18.31
C GLY A 315 9.06 -9.91 -16.82
N ARG A 316 8.07 -10.38 -16.03
CA ARG A 316 8.02 -10.14 -14.59
C ARG A 316 9.12 -10.88 -13.85
N ASN A 317 9.58 -10.29 -12.74
CA ASN A 317 10.53 -10.96 -11.86
C ASN A 317 9.88 -12.20 -11.23
N PRO A 318 10.65 -13.27 -10.96
CA PRO A 318 10.14 -14.45 -10.26
C PRO A 318 9.90 -14.19 -8.77
N PHE A 319 10.15 -13.00 -8.29
CA PHE A 319 10.01 -12.56 -6.90
C PHE A 319 9.34 -11.19 -6.81
N VAL A 320 8.88 -10.84 -5.61
CA VAL A 320 8.58 -9.46 -5.21
C VAL A 320 9.60 -9.01 -4.17
N TYR A 321 10.01 -7.73 -4.28
CA TYR A 321 10.92 -7.11 -3.32
C TYR A 321 10.11 -6.49 -2.18
N VAL A 322 10.40 -6.89 -0.95
CA VAL A 322 9.70 -6.42 0.26
C VAL A 322 10.72 -6.04 1.32
N SER A 323 10.55 -4.89 1.95
CA SER A 323 11.48 -4.36 2.95
C SER A 323 10.87 -4.30 4.35
N ASN A 324 11.72 -4.37 5.36
CA ASN A 324 11.42 -3.88 6.69
C ASN A 324 12.61 -3.05 7.24
N TYR A 325 12.61 -2.74 8.55
CA TYR A 325 13.63 -1.88 9.15
C TYR A 325 15.06 -2.44 9.11
N SER A 326 15.23 -3.77 9.02
CA SER A 326 16.53 -4.44 9.17
C SER A 326 16.84 -5.47 8.09
N LYS A 327 15.89 -5.77 7.22
CA LYS A 327 16.03 -6.82 6.20
C LYS A 327 15.27 -6.45 4.94
N ASP A 328 15.78 -6.96 3.84
CA ASP A 328 15.07 -7.04 2.58
C ASP A 328 14.73 -8.51 2.27
N ALA A 329 13.59 -8.72 1.63
CA ALA A 329 13.13 -10.04 1.23
C ALA A 329 12.82 -10.07 -0.26
N PHE A 330 13.17 -11.18 -0.90
CA PHE A 330 12.72 -11.54 -2.24
C PHE A 330 11.74 -12.70 -2.07
N VAL A 331 10.45 -12.37 -2.12
CA VAL A 331 9.37 -13.36 -1.94
C VAL A 331 9.10 -14.03 -3.27
N GLU A 332 9.62 -15.24 -3.44
CA GLU A 332 9.37 -16.11 -4.58
C GLU A 332 8.06 -16.90 -4.37
N LYS A 333 7.71 -17.74 -5.33
CA LYS A 333 6.50 -18.58 -5.22
C LYS A 333 6.60 -19.60 -4.10
N ASP A 334 7.77 -20.24 -3.98
CA ASP A 334 7.97 -21.41 -3.14
C ASP A 334 8.97 -21.17 -2.00
N ARG A 335 9.59 -19.99 -1.94
CA ARG A 335 10.52 -19.61 -0.87
C ARG A 335 10.61 -18.11 -0.67
N VAL A 336 11.15 -17.70 0.46
CA VAL A 336 11.51 -16.33 0.81
C VAL A 336 13.02 -16.26 1.00
N VAL A 337 13.69 -15.45 0.20
CA VAL A 337 15.12 -15.18 0.32
C VAL A 337 15.29 -13.88 1.08
N LEU A 338 15.86 -13.95 2.26
CA LEU A 338 16.14 -12.79 3.11
C LEU A 338 17.58 -12.35 2.95
N ILE A 339 17.81 -11.05 2.98
CA ILE A 339 19.13 -10.43 3.13
C ILE A 339 19.07 -9.42 4.27
N ASN A 340 20.00 -9.52 5.21
CA ASN A 340 20.11 -8.55 6.30
C ASN A 340 21.11 -7.43 5.96
N GLU A 341 21.23 -6.45 6.85
CA GLU A 341 22.08 -5.26 6.68
C GLU A 341 23.57 -5.58 6.45
N ILE A 342 24.06 -6.72 6.92
CA ILE A 342 25.45 -7.16 6.72
C ILE A 342 25.60 -8.14 5.55
N GLY A 343 24.54 -8.33 4.73
CA GLY A 343 24.58 -9.15 3.52
C GLY A 343 24.44 -10.66 3.75
N VAL A 344 24.07 -11.12 4.95
CA VAL A 344 23.83 -12.54 5.22
C VAL A 344 22.49 -12.96 4.63
N LEU A 345 22.51 -14.04 3.85
CA LEU A 345 21.32 -14.64 3.25
C LEU A 345 20.70 -15.68 4.18
N SER A 346 19.37 -15.76 4.15
CA SER A 346 18.59 -16.83 4.76
C SER A 346 17.49 -17.26 3.81
N PHE A 347 17.18 -18.55 3.77
CA PHE A 347 16.23 -19.14 2.84
C PHE A 347 15.13 -19.85 3.63
N LEU A 348 13.91 -19.39 3.49
CA LEU A 348 12.74 -19.88 4.22
C LEU A 348 11.67 -20.36 3.24
N ASP A 349 10.87 -21.33 3.65
CA ASP A 349 9.66 -21.69 2.93
C ASP A 349 8.51 -20.69 3.22
N PRO A 350 7.37 -20.76 2.51
CA PRO A 350 6.24 -19.87 2.76
C PRO A 350 5.62 -19.99 4.17
N ALA A 351 5.88 -21.08 4.89
CA ALA A 351 5.48 -21.28 6.29
C ALA A 351 6.57 -20.82 7.28
N TYR A 352 7.62 -20.18 6.75
CA TYR A 352 8.72 -19.61 7.53
C TYR A 352 9.59 -20.65 8.26
N ASN A 353 9.71 -21.86 7.69
CA ASN A 353 10.72 -22.86 8.07
C ASN A 353 11.94 -22.75 7.13
N PRO A 354 13.10 -23.35 7.48
CA PRO A 354 14.21 -23.45 6.54
C PRO A 354 13.78 -24.07 5.21
N ALA A 355 14.06 -23.38 4.11
CA ALA A 355 13.72 -23.88 2.77
C ALA A 355 14.58 -25.09 2.40
N LYS A 356 14.02 -25.99 1.58
CA LYS A 356 14.77 -27.13 1.02
C LYS A 356 15.84 -26.68 0.04
N ASP A 357 15.50 -25.69 -0.83
CA ASP A 357 16.43 -25.07 -1.74
C ASP A 357 17.05 -23.82 -1.08
N GLN A 358 18.35 -23.90 -0.80
CA GLN A 358 19.17 -22.83 -0.22
C GLN A 358 20.17 -22.26 -1.23
N SER A 359 19.96 -22.51 -2.54
CA SER A 359 20.81 -21.96 -3.58
C SER A 359 20.63 -20.45 -3.70
N VAL A 360 21.74 -19.75 -3.93
CA VAL A 360 21.72 -18.30 -4.20
C VAL A 360 21.01 -18.05 -5.53
N PRO A 361 19.95 -17.20 -5.55
CA PRO A 361 19.22 -16.96 -6.78
C PRO A 361 20.07 -16.25 -7.84
N PRO A 362 19.95 -16.60 -9.13
CA PRO A 362 20.74 -15.98 -10.19
C PRO A 362 20.44 -14.48 -10.37
N TYR A 363 19.26 -14.02 -9.97
CA TYR A 363 18.86 -12.62 -10.05
C TYR A 363 19.47 -11.74 -8.95
N LEU A 364 20.06 -12.32 -7.89
CA LEU A 364 20.48 -11.56 -6.70
C LEU A 364 21.48 -10.45 -7.05
N LYS A 365 22.45 -10.72 -7.93
CA LYS A 365 23.41 -9.70 -8.38
C LYS A 365 22.72 -8.49 -9.01
N GLN A 366 21.79 -8.73 -9.93
CA GLN A 366 21.02 -7.67 -10.58
C GLN A 366 20.22 -6.85 -9.56
N VAL A 367 19.60 -7.50 -8.60
CA VAL A 367 18.80 -6.81 -7.57
C VAL A 367 19.66 -5.94 -6.67
N LEU A 368 20.86 -6.40 -6.30
CA LEU A 368 21.81 -5.59 -5.51
C LEU A 368 22.29 -4.37 -6.30
N GLU A 369 22.51 -4.50 -7.60
CA GLU A 369 22.80 -3.36 -8.48
C GLU A 369 21.61 -2.39 -8.54
N GLU A 370 20.38 -2.90 -8.64
CA GLU A 370 19.16 -2.09 -8.63
C GLU A 370 18.90 -1.40 -7.29
N SER A 371 19.24 -2.04 -6.16
CA SER A 371 19.09 -1.46 -4.82
C SER A 371 20.06 -0.31 -4.53
N SER A 372 21.08 -0.10 -5.38
CA SER A 372 22.02 1.03 -5.29
C SER A 372 21.85 2.06 -6.41
N ARG A 373 20.99 1.81 -7.41
CA ARG A 373 20.85 2.61 -8.65
C ARG A 373 20.62 4.10 -8.38
N PHE A 374 19.81 4.44 -7.39
CA PHE A 374 19.44 5.82 -7.07
C PHE A 374 20.31 6.46 -6.00
N LEU A 375 21.32 5.79 -5.50
CA LEU A 375 22.32 6.39 -4.62
C LEU A 375 23.25 7.29 -5.43
N LYS A 376 23.72 8.38 -4.82
CA LYS A 376 24.75 9.20 -5.45
C LYS A 376 26.04 8.36 -5.52
N LYS A 377 26.63 8.25 -6.71
CA LYS A 377 28.00 7.76 -6.84
C LYS A 377 28.92 8.85 -6.29
N HIS A 378 29.70 8.49 -5.30
CA HIS A 378 30.78 9.36 -4.78
C HIS A 378 31.97 9.37 -5.72
#